data_abc78d00f558e6b5bce37d24037578ff
#
_entry.id   abc78d00f558e6b5bce37d24037578ff
#
_cell.length_a   1.000
_cell.length_b   1.000
_cell.length_c   1.000
_cell.angle_alpha   90.00
_cell.angle_beta   90.00
_cell.angle_gamma   90.00
#
_symmetry.space_group_name_H-M   'P 1'
#
loop_
_entity.id
_entity.type
_entity.pdbx_description
1 polymer ?
#
loop_
_entity_poly.entity_id
_entity_poly.type
_entity_poly.pdbx_seq_one_letter_code
_entity_poly.pdbx_strand_id
1 'polypeptide(L)'
;EGVGNDGAGNHLSGIGVMVTKLNGTKVSFYSQDIETQEFHYNGTDWTADVPLNLANSEGTVYAWAPLGYDAAIKSSVPVVQGLPILAAQSFNVNGAGNEWDTEQEDLLYGSAADTPGDETHQAVDKWNHTVDNMYMQHALAKVSFRIRKASGQVVNSDDYVKKMELTSVTGNTFAVSPRTSKVTMNLTDGAFGALTTASSLTFTAEYP
;
A
#
# COMPACT_ATOMS: atom_id res chain seq x y z
N GLU A 1 3.34 -5.80 11.76
CA GLU A 1 2.95 -7.18 11.42
C GLU A 1 3.14 -7.32 9.93
N GLY A 2 4.08 -8.16 9.53
CA GLY A 2 4.38 -8.38 8.13
C GLY A 2 3.18 -9.04 7.46
N VAL A 3 2.76 -8.52 6.32
CA VAL A 3 1.89 -9.23 5.41
C VAL A 3 2.75 -10.31 4.74
N GLY A 4 3.24 -11.21 5.55
CA GLY A 4 4.05 -12.33 5.13
C GLY A 4 3.23 -13.59 5.07
N ASN A 5 3.82 -14.63 4.55
CA ASN A 5 3.31 -15.98 4.65
C ASN A 5 3.43 -16.43 6.12
N ASP A 6 2.46 -16.05 6.95
CA ASP A 6 2.42 -16.42 8.38
C ASP A 6 1.78 -17.80 8.62
N GLY A 7 1.47 -18.52 7.55
CA GLY A 7 0.77 -19.80 7.61
C GLY A 7 -0.70 -19.71 8.04
N ALA A 8 -1.20 -18.51 8.31
CA ALA A 8 -2.57 -18.28 8.83
C ALA A 8 -3.59 -17.84 7.78
N GLY A 9 -3.22 -17.80 6.51
CA GLY A 9 -4.13 -17.47 5.41
C GLY A 9 -4.31 -15.97 5.13
N ASN A 10 -3.58 -15.11 5.80
CA ASN A 10 -3.57 -13.67 5.56
C ASN A 10 -2.43 -13.29 4.60
N HIS A 11 -2.60 -13.58 3.31
CA HIS A 11 -1.61 -13.25 2.30
C HIS A 11 -2.10 -12.12 1.43
N LEU A 12 -1.16 -11.26 1.00
CA LEU A 12 -1.38 -10.48 -0.20
C LEU A 12 -1.60 -11.45 -1.36
N SER A 13 -2.69 -11.29 -2.09
CA SER A 13 -2.97 -12.11 -3.27
C SER A 13 -2.08 -11.74 -4.45
N GLY A 14 -1.56 -10.52 -4.46
CA GLY A 14 -0.69 -10.02 -5.50
C GLY A 14 0.05 -8.75 -5.11
N ILE A 15 1.20 -8.56 -5.73
CA ILE A 15 2.03 -7.35 -5.62
C ILE A 15 2.42 -6.88 -7.02
N GLY A 16 2.51 -5.57 -7.19
CA GLY A 16 3.17 -4.99 -8.36
C GLY A 16 4.66 -4.91 -8.12
N VAL A 17 5.45 -5.19 -9.14
CA VAL A 17 6.92 -5.13 -9.10
C VAL A 17 7.44 -4.29 -10.26
N MET A 18 8.41 -3.45 -9.96
CA MET A 18 9.17 -2.65 -10.91
C MET A 18 10.65 -2.93 -10.72
N VAL A 19 11.36 -3.14 -11.81
CA VAL A 19 12.82 -3.18 -11.79
C VAL A 19 13.36 -1.96 -12.51
N THR A 20 14.24 -1.24 -11.85
CA THR A 20 14.89 -0.05 -12.39
C THR A 20 16.39 -0.27 -12.56
N LYS A 21 17.02 0.56 -13.38
CA LYS A 21 18.47 0.62 -13.52
C LYS A 21 18.95 2.06 -13.57
N LEU A 22 20.21 2.27 -13.21
CA LEU A 22 20.89 3.54 -13.41
C LEU A 22 21.41 3.65 -14.84
N ASN A 23 21.11 4.75 -15.49
CA ASN A 23 21.71 5.15 -16.74
C ASN A 23 22.42 6.49 -16.52
N GLY A 24 23.69 6.43 -16.17
CA GLY A 24 24.42 7.55 -15.60
C GLY A 24 23.85 7.93 -14.24
N THR A 25 23.28 9.13 -14.13
CA THR A 25 22.61 9.62 -12.90
C THR A 25 21.08 9.50 -12.95
N LYS A 26 20.53 8.96 -14.05
CA LYS A 26 19.09 8.86 -14.24
C LYS A 26 18.61 7.45 -13.94
N VAL A 27 17.55 7.35 -13.14
CA VAL A 27 16.78 6.11 -12.97
C VAL A 27 15.89 5.91 -14.20
N SER A 28 15.88 4.71 -14.74
CA SER A 28 15.03 4.29 -15.85
C SER A 28 14.50 2.88 -15.59
N PHE A 29 13.42 2.49 -16.28
CA PHE A 29 12.99 1.09 -16.27
C PHE A 29 14.11 0.18 -16.76
N TYR A 30 14.21 -0.98 -16.17
CA TYR A 30 15.20 -1.99 -16.54
C TYR A 30 14.97 -2.48 -17.97
N SER A 31 13.74 -2.76 -18.33
CA SER A 31 13.27 -3.07 -19.67
C SER A 31 12.27 -2.00 -20.13
N GLN A 32 12.30 -1.65 -21.41
CA GLN A 32 11.30 -0.77 -22.00
C GLN A 32 10.08 -1.56 -22.50
N ASP A 33 10.21 -2.85 -22.68
CA ASP A 33 9.13 -3.72 -23.11
C ASP A 33 8.29 -4.21 -21.91
N ILE A 34 8.92 -4.32 -20.74
CA ILE A 34 8.31 -4.76 -19.49
C ILE A 34 8.72 -3.77 -18.42
N GLU A 35 7.89 -2.73 -18.24
CA GLU A 35 8.13 -1.68 -17.24
C GLU A 35 7.77 -2.12 -15.83
N THR A 36 6.70 -2.90 -15.72
CA THR A 36 6.17 -3.43 -14.47
C THR A 36 5.65 -4.83 -14.64
N GLN A 37 5.58 -5.58 -13.54
CA GLN A 37 5.05 -6.95 -13.51
C GLN A 37 4.12 -7.10 -12.31
N GLU A 38 3.12 -7.95 -12.48
CA GLU A 38 2.31 -8.43 -11.38
C GLU A 38 2.80 -9.81 -10.95
N PHE A 39 2.98 -9.98 -9.64
CA PHE A 39 3.29 -11.25 -9.03
C PHE A 39 2.11 -11.70 -8.20
N HIS A 40 1.73 -12.95 -8.36
CA HIS A 40 0.63 -13.58 -7.64
C HIS A 40 1.15 -14.72 -6.77
N TYR A 41 0.61 -14.81 -5.55
CA TYR A 41 0.93 -15.89 -4.65
C TYR A 41 0.05 -17.10 -4.97
N ASN A 42 0.68 -18.25 -5.26
CA ASN A 42 -0.03 -19.49 -5.64
C ASN A 42 -0.27 -20.45 -4.46
N GLY A 43 0.04 -20.04 -3.25
CA GLY A 43 -0.02 -20.86 -2.04
C GLY A 43 1.34 -21.39 -1.56
N THR A 44 2.37 -21.30 -2.41
CA THR A 44 3.73 -21.73 -2.11
C THR A 44 4.74 -20.66 -2.53
N ASP A 45 4.62 -20.17 -3.75
CA ASP A 45 5.57 -19.25 -4.36
C ASP A 45 4.89 -18.03 -4.96
N TRP A 46 5.65 -16.97 -5.13
CA TRP A 46 5.28 -15.80 -5.91
C TRP A 46 5.69 -15.99 -7.36
N THR A 47 4.74 -15.89 -8.27
CA THR A 47 4.96 -16.09 -9.71
C THR A 47 4.51 -14.90 -10.51
N ALA A 48 5.28 -14.51 -11.52
CA ALA A 48 4.91 -13.48 -12.48
C ALA A 48 4.28 -14.12 -13.72
N ASP A 49 3.29 -13.43 -14.29
CA ASP A 49 2.65 -13.89 -15.54
C ASP A 49 3.59 -13.76 -16.74
N VAL A 50 4.45 -12.73 -16.72
CA VAL A 50 5.43 -12.48 -17.78
C VAL A 50 6.82 -12.36 -17.16
N PRO A 51 7.79 -13.21 -17.52
CA PRO A 51 9.12 -13.14 -16.95
C PRO A 51 9.89 -11.92 -17.48
N LEU A 52 10.57 -11.20 -16.60
CA LEU A 52 11.53 -10.17 -16.96
C LEU A 52 12.89 -10.80 -17.21
N ASN A 53 13.41 -10.64 -18.43
CA ASN A 53 14.76 -11.08 -18.77
C ASN A 53 15.80 -10.07 -18.29
N LEU A 54 16.61 -10.47 -17.33
CA LEU A 54 17.68 -9.64 -16.80
C LEU A 54 18.94 -9.74 -17.68
N ALA A 55 19.66 -8.63 -17.81
CA ALA A 55 20.91 -8.50 -18.54
C ALA A 55 22.10 -8.37 -17.56
N ASN A 56 23.28 -7.99 -18.08
CA ASN A 56 24.48 -7.81 -17.24
C ASN A 56 24.47 -6.55 -16.35
N SER A 57 23.55 -5.60 -16.60
CA SER A 57 23.44 -4.41 -15.78
C SER A 57 22.70 -4.73 -14.48
N GLU A 58 23.13 -4.12 -13.40
CA GLU A 58 22.41 -4.21 -12.13
C GLU A 58 21.07 -3.48 -12.20
N GLY A 59 20.06 -4.11 -11.59
CA GLY A 59 18.71 -3.57 -11.41
C GLY A 59 18.35 -3.46 -9.94
N THR A 60 17.53 -2.48 -9.59
CA THR A 60 16.93 -2.33 -8.26
C THR A 60 15.46 -2.71 -8.34
N VAL A 61 15.02 -3.55 -7.44
CA VAL A 61 13.64 -4.07 -7.37
C VAL A 61 12.83 -3.27 -6.38
N TYR A 62 11.67 -2.80 -6.81
CA TYR A 62 10.66 -2.15 -5.98
C TYR A 62 9.34 -2.89 -6.10
N ALA A 63 8.55 -2.88 -5.02
CA ALA A 63 7.24 -3.48 -5.01
C ALA A 63 6.19 -2.58 -4.34
N TRP A 64 4.94 -2.81 -4.69
CA TRP A 64 3.79 -2.15 -4.06
C TRP A 64 2.58 -3.08 -3.98
N ALA A 65 1.67 -2.75 -3.08
CA ALA A 65 0.34 -3.34 -2.99
C ALA A 65 -0.66 -2.25 -2.54
N PRO A 66 -1.96 -2.41 -2.88
CA PRO A 66 -2.53 -3.47 -3.72
C PRO A 66 -2.23 -3.30 -5.20
N LEU A 67 -2.59 -4.31 -6.00
CA LEU A 67 -2.58 -4.22 -7.46
C LEU A 67 -3.63 -3.22 -7.98
N GLY A 68 -3.56 -2.90 -9.27
CA GLY A 68 -4.51 -2.00 -9.93
C GLY A 68 -4.08 -0.54 -9.97
N TYR A 69 -2.87 -0.24 -9.50
CA TYR A 69 -2.26 1.08 -9.62
C TYR A 69 -1.06 1.06 -10.57
N ASP A 70 -0.96 2.09 -11.40
CA ASP A 70 0.13 2.21 -12.36
C ASP A 70 1.42 2.67 -11.67
N ALA A 71 2.54 2.09 -12.04
CA ALA A 71 3.84 2.58 -11.65
C ALA A 71 4.50 3.41 -12.75
N ALA A 72 5.37 4.32 -12.36
CA ALA A 72 6.10 5.19 -13.27
C ALA A 72 7.44 5.63 -12.68
N ILE A 73 8.28 6.22 -13.52
CA ILE A 73 9.46 6.93 -13.05
C ILE A 73 9.24 8.43 -13.29
N LYS A 74 9.19 9.19 -12.20
CA LYS A 74 9.01 10.65 -12.23
C LYS A 74 10.24 11.34 -11.65
N SER A 75 10.89 12.18 -12.44
CA SER A 75 12.11 12.89 -12.02
C SER A 75 13.15 11.97 -11.40
N SER A 76 13.39 10.81 -12.01
CA SER A 76 14.30 9.76 -11.52
C SER A 76 13.87 9.09 -10.19
N VAL A 77 12.60 9.16 -9.83
CA VAL A 77 12.04 8.50 -8.65
C VAL A 77 11.02 7.45 -9.10
N PRO A 78 11.14 6.20 -8.65
CA PRO A 78 10.12 5.18 -8.88
C PRO A 78 8.89 5.48 -8.03
N VAL A 79 7.72 5.56 -8.65
CA VAL A 79 6.47 5.93 -7.96
C VAL A 79 5.31 5.05 -8.43
N VAL A 80 4.34 4.86 -7.54
CA VAL A 80 2.99 4.40 -7.88
C VAL A 80 2.07 5.60 -7.99
N GLN A 81 1.15 5.57 -8.96
CA GLN A 81 0.25 6.67 -9.29
C GLN A 81 -1.21 6.29 -9.07
N GLY A 82 -2.03 7.29 -8.93
CA GLY A 82 -3.46 7.09 -8.93
C GLY A 82 -4.05 6.73 -7.57
N LEU A 83 -3.29 6.92 -6.49
CA LEU A 83 -3.67 6.53 -5.15
C LEU A 83 -4.64 7.53 -4.51
N PRO A 84 -5.78 7.09 -3.93
CA PRO A 84 -6.62 7.92 -3.10
C PRO A 84 -6.17 7.87 -1.64
N ILE A 85 -6.18 9.01 -0.94
CA ILE A 85 -6.02 9.11 0.52
C ILE A 85 -7.26 9.79 1.07
N LEU A 86 -8.20 9.02 1.56
CA LEU A 86 -9.58 9.44 1.74
C LEU A 86 -9.79 10.20 3.06
N ALA A 87 -10.34 11.42 2.96
CA ALA A 87 -10.84 12.17 4.11
C ALA A 87 -12.21 11.69 4.57
N ALA A 88 -13.02 11.18 3.65
CA ALA A 88 -14.34 10.63 3.93
C ALA A 88 -14.42 9.20 3.40
N GLN A 89 -14.84 8.29 4.25
CA GLN A 89 -14.93 6.86 3.97
C GLN A 89 -16.27 6.31 4.45
N SER A 90 -16.76 5.30 3.74
CA SER A 90 -17.84 4.44 4.22
C SER A 90 -17.28 3.23 4.97
N PHE A 91 -18.07 2.62 5.80
CA PHE A 91 -17.77 1.33 6.40
C PHE A 91 -19.01 0.43 6.45
N ASN A 92 -18.80 -0.86 6.26
CA ASN A 92 -19.88 -1.84 6.29
C ASN A 92 -20.15 -2.27 7.74
N VAL A 93 -21.41 -2.19 8.18
CA VAL A 93 -21.84 -2.58 9.54
C VAL A 93 -22.21 -4.06 9.68
N ASN A 94 -22.30 -4.78 8.58
CA ASN A 94 -22.73 -6.19 8.53
C ASN A 94 -21.57 -7.20 8.51
N GLY A 95 -20.33 -6.75 8.70
CA GLY A 95 -19.18 -7.64 8.74
C GLY A 95 -19.32 -8.68 9.83
N ALA A 96 -19.28 -9.96 9.48
CA ALA A 96 -19.18 -11.04 10.46
C ALA A 96 -17.86 -10.88 11.21
N GLY A 97 -17.92 -10.64 12.52
CA GLY A 97 -16.71 -10.64 13.35
C GLY A 97 -16.30 -9.31 13.97
N ASN A 98 -17.10 -8.29 13.96
CA ASN A 98 -16.81 -6.94 14.52
C ASN A 98 -15.69 -6.18 13.80
N GLU A 99 -15.31 -6.59 12.61
CA GLU A 99 -14.38 -5.86 11.75
C GLU A 99 -15.19 -5.03 10.75
N TRP A 100 -14.91 -3.75 10.72
CA TRP A 100 -15.55 -2.82 9.80
C TRP A 100 -14.56 -2.49 8.71
N ASP A 101 -14.80 -3.00 7.52
CA ASP A 101 -14.02 -2.69 6.35
C ASP A 101 -14.28 -1.25 5.93
N THR A 102 -13.22 -0.48 5.84
CA THR A 102 -13.25 0.88 5.30
C THR A 102 -12.82 0.89 3.84
N GLU A 103 -13.22 1.92 3.12
CA GLU A 103 -12.89 2.06 1.69
C GLU A 103 -11.40 2.40 1.43
N GLN A 104 -10.67 2.85 2.45
CA GLN A 104 -9.24 3.11 2.29
C GLN A 104 -8.48 1.80 2.24
N GLU A 105 -7.88 1.55 1.09
CA GLU A 105 -6.96 0.43 0.92
C GLU A 105 -5.67 0.65 1.70
N ASP A 106 -5.11 -0.41 2.21
CA ASP A 106 -3.81 -0.40 2.86
C ASP A 106 -2.71 -0.34 1.78
N LEU A 107 -2.02 0.78 1.73
CA LEU A 107 -0.99 1.04 0.73
C LEU A 107 0.36 0.58 1.27
N LEU A 108 0.96 -0.37 0.56
CA LEU A 108 2.25 -0.93 0.90
C LEU A 108 3.28 -0.58 -0.18
N TYR A 109 4.51 -0.36 0.25
CA TYR A 109 5.67 -0.16 -0.60
C TYR A 109 6.86 -0.93 -0.04
N GLY A 110 7.81 -1.27 -0.87
CA GLY A 110 9.00 -1.96 -0.43
C GLY A 110 10.00 -2.24 -1.53
N SER A 111 11.08 -2.86 -1.13
CA SER A 111 12.15 -3.27 -2.01
C SER A 111 12.70 -4.62 -1.60
N ALA A 112 13.39 -5.29 -2.51
CA ALA A 112 14.20 -6.43 -2.17
C ALA A 112 15.34 -5.97 -1.24
N ALA A 113 15.42 -6.55 -0.05
CA ALA A 113 16.44 -6.26 0.95
C ALA A 113 16.74 -7.51 1.77
N ASP A 114 17.93 -7.57 2.34
CA ASP A 114 18.35 -8.74 3.14
C ASP A 114 17.74 -8.74 4.55
N THR A 115 17.36 -7.56 5.05
CA THR A 115 16.77 -7.41 6.39
C THR A 115 15.63 -6.38 6.39
N PRO A 116 14.62 -6.54 7.27
CA PRO A 116 13.55 -5.56 7.41
C PRO A 116 14.10 -4.19 7.81
N GLY A 117 13.67 -3.15 7.08
CA GLY A 117 14.10 -1.77 7.34
C GLY A 117 15.49 -1.44 6.82
N ASP A 118 16.14 -2.34 6.10
CA ASP A 118 17.35 -2.02 5.36
C ASP A 118 16.96 -1.22 4.11
N GLU A 119 17.51 -0.03 3.96
CA GLU A 119 17.33 0.81 2.79
C GLU A 119 18.28 0.40 1.63
N THR A 120 19.20 -0.53 1.87
CA THR A 120 20.05 -1.09 0.84
C THR A 120 19.26 -2.11 0.03
N HIS A 121 18.99 -1.75 -1.20
CA HIS A 121 18.25 -2.61 -2.12
C HIS A 121 19.13 -3.73 -2.64
N GLN A 122 18.63 -4.95 -2.60
CA GLN A 122 19.31 -6.07 -3.25
C GLN A 122 19.38 -5.81 -4.76
N ALA A 123 20.58 -5.81 -5.32
CA ALA A 123 20.80 -5.68 -6.75
C ALA A 123 20.47 -7.01 -7.44
N VAL A 124 19.78 -6.93 -8.57
CA VAL A 124 19.49 -8.09 -9.43
C VAL A 124 20.13 -7.91 -10.79
N ASP A 125 20.63 -8.99 -11.37
CA ASP A 125 21.13 -9.07 -12.74
C ASP A 125 20.93 -10.50 -13.28
N LYS A 126 21.44 -10.78 -14.46
CA LYS A 126 21.27 -12.12 -15.05
C LYS A 126 21.94 -13.25 -14.28
N TRP A 127 22.87 -12.95 -13.37
CA TRP A 127 23.57 -13.92 -12.56
C TRP A 127 23.00 -14.03 -11.16
N ASN A 128 22.47 -12.91 -10.64
CA ASN A 128 21.81 -12.81 -9.36
C ASN A 128 20.37 -12.32 -9.58
N HIS A 129 19.46 -13.25 -9.84
CA HIS A 129 18.07 -12.97 -10.20
C HIS A 129 17.05 -13.52 -9.21
N THR A 130 17.53 -14.03 -8.10
CA THR A 130 16.67 -14.48 -7.02
C THR A 130 16.51 -13.36 -5.99
N VAL A 131 15.27 -13.05 -5.64
CA VAL A 131 14.92 -12.17 -4.53
C VAL A 131 14.33 -13.06 -3.44
N ASP A 132 15.11 -13.31 -2.40
CA ASP A 132 14.70 -14.22 -1.32
C ASP A 132 13.63 -13.58 -0.44
N ASN A 133 13.71 -12.25 -0.24
CA ASN A 133 12.79 -11.51 0.60
C ASN A 133 12.39 -10.19 -0.03
N MET A 134 11.11 -9.87 0.07
CA MET A 134 10.56 -8.57 -0.28
C MET A 134 9.92 -7.97 0.98
N TYR A 135 10.55 -6.97 1.55
CA TYR A 135 10.04 -6.32 2.76
C TYR A 135 9.13 -5.16 2.39
N MET A 136 7.85 -5.30 2.76
CA MET A 136 6.83 -4.30 2.52
C MET A 136 6.52 -3.51 3.80
N GLN A 137 6.35 -2.21 3.66
CA GLN A 137 6.01 -1.29 4.74
C GLN A 137 4.67 -0.63 4.43
N HIS A 138 3.90 -0.34 5.49
CA HIS A 138 2.67 0.45 5.36
C HIS A 138 3.02 1.91 5.10
N ALA A 139 2.46 2.48 4.04
CA ALA A 139 2.60 3.90 3.74
C ALA A 139 1.62 4.77 4.53
N LEU A 140 0.55 4.16 5.07
CA LEU A 140 -0.48 4.82 5.87
C LEU A 140 -0.42 4.38 7.34
N ALA A 141 -0.78 5.29 8.24
CA ALA A 141 -0.97 4.95 9.64
C ALA A 141 -2.33 4.28 9.87
N LYS A 142 -2.33 3.15 10.55
CA LYS A 142 -3.55 2.47 10.99
C LYS A 142 -4.06 3.09 12.29
N VAL A 143 -5.31 3.54 12.30
CA VAL A 143 -6.02 4.01 13.50
C VAL A 143 -7.15 3.04 13.82
N SER A 144 -7.17 2.53 15.04
CA SER A 144 -8.21 1.62 15.52
C SER A 144 -9.06 2.27 16.59
N PHE A 145 -10.38 2.10 16.50
CA PHE A 145 -11.33 2.60 17.50
C PHE A 145 -11.98 1.45 18.25
N ARG A 146 -12.14 1.61 19.54
CA ARG A 146 -12.89 0.67 20.35
C ARG A 146 -14.06 1.39 21.01
N ILE A 147 -15.28 1.05 20.58
CA ILE A 147 -16.51 1.62 21.11
C ILE A 147 -17.10 0.64 22.13
N ARG A 148 -17.52 1.16 23.28
CA ARG A 148 -18.18 0.38 24.34
C ARG A 148 -19.43 1.10 24.77
N LYS A 149 -20.48 0.33 25.09
CA LYS A 149 -21.66 0.91 25.77
C LYS A 149 -21.30 1.39 27.17
N ALA A 150 -21.91 2.47 27.59
CA ALA A 150 -21.78 2.94 28.95
C ALA A 150 -22.48 1.96 29.93
N SER A 151 -22.00 1.91 31.17
CA SER A 151 -22.63 1.08 32.22
C SER A 151 -24.10 1.47 32.44
N GLY A 152 -24.98 0.48 32.54
CA GLY A 152 -26.40 0.70 32.73
C GLY A 152 -27.21 1.04 31.48
N GLN A 153 -26.58 1.22 30.35
CA GLN A 153 -27.28 1.43 29.08
C GLN A 153 -27.69 0.09 28.45
N VAL A 154 -28.83 0.09 27.78
CA VAL A 154 -29.29 -1.02 26.95
C VAL A 154 -28.90 -0.69 25.50
N VAL A 155 -28.30 -1.63 24.81
CA VAL A 155 -28.06 -1.57 23.35
C VAL A 155 -28.93 -2.64 22.71
N ASN A 156 -29.81 -2.25 21.81
CA ASN A 156 -30.66 -3.17 21.08
C ASN A 156 -29.88 -3.78 19.91
N SER A 157 -30.38 -4.87 19.36
CA SER A 157 -29.74 -5.55 18.20
C SER A 157 -29.61 -4.65 16.97
N ASP A 158 -30.50 -3.66 16.85
CA ASP A 158 -30.59 -2.76 15.70
C ASP A 158 -29.80 -1.44 15.90
N ASP A 159 -29.21 -1.27 17.10
CA ASP A 159 -28.36 -0.09 17.38
C ASP A 159 -26.98 -0.25 16.74
N TYR A 160 -26.57 0.75 15.99
CA TYR A 160 -25.25 0.78 15.35
C TYR A 160 -24.63 2.19 15.37
N VAL A 161 -23.33 2.25 15.15
CA VAL A 161 -22.60 3.51 15.00
C VAL A 161 -22.81 4.04 13.61
N LYS A 162 -23.56 5.11 13.47
CA LYS A 162 -23.88 5.72 12.18
C LYS A 162 -22.73 6.53 11.58
N LYS A 163 -21.98 7.24 12.41
CA LYS A 163 -20.90 8.11 11.98
C LYS A 163 -19.83 8.21 13.05
N MET A 164 -18.59 8.22 12.62
CA MET A 164 -17.43 8.63 13.43
C MET A 164 -16.72 9.79 12.74
N GLU A 165 -16.20 10.69 13.52
CA GLU A 165 -15.43 11.82 13.04
C GLU A 165 -14.16 12.00 13.89
N LEU A 166 -13.03 11.97 13.24
CA LEU A 166 -11.74 12.27 13.85
C LEU A 166 -11.35 13.69 13.46
N THR A 167 -11.40 14.59 14.43
CA THR A 167 -11.06 16.00 14.22
C THR A 167 -9.65 16.27 14.72
N SER A 168 -8.85 16.96 13.93
CA SER A 168 -7.51 17.36 14.31
C SER A 168 -7.55 18.43 15.41
N VAL A 169 -6.53 18.44 16.27
CA VAL A 169 -6.35 19.53 17.23
C VAL A 169 -5.96 20.83 16.50
N THR A 170 -6.22 21.95 17.13
CA THR A 170 -5.95 23.28 16.57
C THR A 170 -4.52 23.38 16.03
N GLY A 171 -4.40 23.83 14.78
CA GLY A 171 -3.12 24.03 14.10
C GLY A 171 -2.55 22.80 13.38
N ASN A 172 -3.19 21.64 13.51
CA ASN A 172 -2.84 20.42 12.77
C ASN A 172 -3.89 20.10 11.71
N THR A 173 -3.52 19.24 10.75
CA THR A 173 -4.41 18.76 9.68
C THR A 173 -4.03 17.34 9.32
N PHE A 174 -4.97 16.62 8.71
CA PHE A 174 -4.72 15.34 8.07
C PHE A 174 -4.25 15.58 6.64
N ALA A 175 -3.25 14.85 6.21
CA ALA A 175 -2.81 14.81 4.83
C ALA A 175 -3.71 13.84 4.05
N VAL A 176 -4.38 14.33 3.03
CA VAL A 176 -5.38 13.57 2.26
C VAL A 176 -5.29 13.90 0.77
N SER A 177 -5.92 13.09 -0.07
CA SER A 177 -6.18 13.43 -1.45
C SER A 177 -7.65 13.20 -1.78
N PRO A 178 -8.31 14.12 -2.49
CA PRO A 178 -9.64 13.86 -3.01
C PRO A 178 -9.63 12.66 -3.96
N ARG A 179 -10.76 11.92 -4.05
CA ARG A 179 -10.90 10.81 -5.01
C ARG A 179 -10.61 11.21 -6.45
N THR A 180 -10.84 12.49 -6.78
CA THR A 180 -10.61 13.06 -8.12
C THR A 180 -9.18 13.54 -8.35
N SER A 181 -8.40 13.76 -7.29
CA SER A 181 -7.02 14.26 -7.36
C SER A 181 -6.08 13.20 -6.79
N LYS A 182 -5.83 12.21 -7.60
CA LYS A 182 -5.00 11.07 -7.26
C LYS A 182 -3.54 11.49 -7.04
N VAL A 183 -2.91 10.95 -6.01
CA VAL A 183 -1.52 11.24 -5.66
C VAL A 183 -0.57 10.15 -6.12
N THR A 184 0.71 10.42 -5.97
CA THR A 184 1.78 9.44 -6.16
C THR A 184 2.36 9.02 -4.82
N MET A 185 2.80 7.78 -4.71
CA MET A 185 3.59 7.26 -3.60
C MET A 185 4.98 6.91 -4.12
N ASN A 186 5.99 7.41 -3.46
CA ASN A 186 7.38 7.08 -3.74
C ASN A 186 7.67 5.65 -3.23
N LEU A 187 8.22 4.80 -4.08
CA LEU A 187 8.53 3.42 -3.71
C LEU A 187 9.81 3.27 -2.88
N THR A 188 10.60 4.34 -2.74
CA THR A 188 11.83 4.32 -1.93
C THR A 188 11.55 4.54 -0.44
N ASP A 189 10.60 5.44 -0.12
CA ASP A 189 10.34 5.90 1.26
C ASP A 189 8.87 5.95 1.66
N GLY A 190 7.95 5.60 0.74
CA GLY A 190 6.50 5.67 0.95
C GLY A 190 5.92 7.08 0.98
N ALA A 191 6.70 8.10 0.71
CA ALA A 191 6.24 9.48 0.75
C ALA A 191 5.21 9.78 -0.35
N PHE A 192 4.14 10.49 0.02
CA PHE A 192 3.10 10.90 -0.91
C PHE A 192 3.36 12.27 -1.49
N GLY A 193 3.16 12.41 -2.80
CA GLY A 193 3.21 13.68 -3.51
C GLY A 193 1.84 14.33 -3.63
N ALA A 194 1.83 15.69 -3.65
CA ALA A 194 0.64 16.50 -3.96
C ALA A 194 -0.58 16.29 -3.03
N LEU A 195 -0.34 16.02 -1.74
CA LEU A 195 -1.39 15.93 -0.72
C LEU A 195 -2.04 17.29 -0.47
N THR A 196 -3.33 17.27 -0.19
CA THR A 196 -4.10 18.37 0.39
C THR A 196 -4.29 18.15 1.89
N THR A 197 -4.96 19.07 2.55
CA THR A 197 -5.20 18.98 3.98
C THR A 197 -6.69 18.95 4.29
N ALA A 198 -7.06 18.18 5.33
CA ALA A 198 -8.38 18.16 5.90
C ALA A 198 -8.33 18.39 7.41
N SER A 199 -9.30 19.09 7.96
CA SER A 199 -9.43 19.29 9.41
C SER A 199 -10.05 18.09 10.11
N SER A 200 -10.73 17.22 9.39
CA SER A 200 -11.33 16.00 9.92
C SER A 200 -11.32 14.85 8.93
N LEU A 201 -11.32 13.64 9.47
CA LEU A 201 -11.63 12.41 8.75
C LEU A 201 -13.01 11.93 9.18
N THR A 202 -13.84 11.55 8.23
CA THR A 202 -15.23 11.13 8.46
C THR A 202 -15.43 9.69 8.00
N PHE A 203 -16.05 8.90 8.86
CA PHE A 203 -16.41 7.51 8.60
C PHE A 203 -17.92 7.37 8.78
N THR A 204 -18.61 6.97 7.72
CA THR A 204 -20.09 6.86 7.71
C THR A 204 -20.48 5.40 7.46
N ALA A 205 -21.37 4.88 8.28
CA ALA A 205 -21.90 3.54 8.09
C ALA A 205 -22.74 3.47 6.82
N GLU A 206 -22.43 2.48 5.99
CA GLU A 206 -23.36 2.04 4.95
C GLU A 206 -24.35 1.06 5.59
N TYR A 207 -25.62 1.44 5.57
CA TYR A 207 -26.69 0.55 6.02
C TYR A 207 -27.21 -0.24 4.84
N PRO A 208 -27.41 -1.57 4.95
CA PRO A 208 -27.94 -2.41 3.88
C PRO A 208 -29.37 -2.06 3.50
#